data_e3623390c5813824df6fdad297d49b62
#
_entry.id   e3623390c5813824df6fdad297d49b62
#
_cell.length_a   1.000
_cell.length_b   1.000
_cell.length_c   1.000
_cell.angle_alpha   90.00
_cell.angle_beta   90.00
_cell.angle_gamma   90.00
#
_symmetry.space_group_name_H-M   'P 1'
#
loop_
_entity.id
_entity.type
_entity.pdbx_description
1 polymer ?
#
loop_
_entity_poly.entity_id
_entity_poly.type
_entity_poly.pdbx_seq_one_letter_code
_entity_poly.pdbx_strand_id
1 'polypeptide(L)'
;MLLAQGGVGLLTAAWALFWPVPTEVVGQGVIIVPDGARVVDARAEGQILDIPVRVGEPVRRGQVLVRIVLPVLDQTLRRQERDLRELIRINDDLDRRDAIRLTAARRVRDTALEKLQVEDRRLASLRRTYDQKVADFRLLSRKEVVAPLAQEVVATEDRATQIAVAIENLRIREKEVVDVYEKVKLEIDTEQQRRRYRIDDTRRAIKVTRARIAYDGTLLADRDGRLLDLQVVRGQTVKPGQRLGTLGSYTGGTPKPGDAEPKPLMAVAYFAPADARRLRRGLPMEVVPDWNERGRFGGILGRVRHVSLLPATREDVNTTLGNPQLAEALVERGPVMRADISLDVAPKREGGPDGYRWTLSQGSSVFPVSEGLTLRAHGYVEWRTPFSYVLPALRDLTGAYRTVGQERRDDRSNLRQEGALP
;
A
#
# COMPACT_ATOMS: atom_id res chain seq x y z
N MET A 1 73.80 -13.77 -34.86
CA MET A 1 72.62 -12.90 -34.69
C MET A 1 71.29 -13.50 -35.22
N LEU A 2 71.24 -14.06 -36.40
CA LEU A 2 70.02 -14.65 -37.02
C LEU A 2 69.45 -15.82 -36.23
N LEU A 3 70.23 -16.70 -35.61
CA LEU A 3 69.75 -17.80 -34.78
C LEU A 3 69.08 -17.34 -33.45
N ALA A 4 69.55 -16.24 -32.85
CA ALA A 4 68.98 -15.66 -31.64
C ALA A 4 67.62 -14.96 -31.94
N GLN A 5 67.52 -14.29 -33.10
CA GLN A 5 66.27 -13.67 -33.54
C GLN A 5 65.19 -14.72 -33.92
N GLY A 6 65.57 -15.83 -34.50
CA GLY A 6 64.67 -16.95 -34.78
C GLY A 6 64.17 -17.63 -33.49
N GLY A 7 64.99 -17.77 -32.47
CA GLY A 7 64.63 -18.33 -31.17
C GLY A 7 63.64 -17.44 -30.40
N VAL A 8 63.84 -16.12 -30.41
CA VAL A 8 62.90 -15.16 -29.78
C VAL A 8 61.57 -15.14 -30.53
N GLY A 9 61.62 -15.21 -31.89
CA GLY A 9 60.38 -15.28 -32.70
C GLY A 9 59.54 -16.54 -32.42
N LEU A 10 60.20 -17.69 -32.27
CA LEU A 10 59.54 -18.96 -31.91
C LEU A 10 58.96 -18.93 -30.51
N LEU A 11 59.65 -18.35 -29.51
CA LEU A 11 59.16 -18.21 -28.15
C LEU A 11 57.97 -17.24 -28.04
N THR A 12 57.99 -16.13 -28.78
CA THR A 12 56.83 -15.18 -28.80
C THR A 12 55.63 -15.78 -29.52
N ALA A 13 55.86 -16.55 -30.59
CA ALA A 13 54.78 -17.26 -31.28
C ALA A 13 54.17 -18.36 -30.39
N ALA A 14 54.98 -19.13 -29.69
CA ALA A 14 54.54 -20.13 -28.72
C ALA A 14 53.78 -19.50 -27.57
N TRP A 15 54.27 -18.36 -27.02
CA TRP A 15 53.57 -17.62 -26.00
C TRP A 15 52.22 -17.10 -26.50
N ALA A 16 52.17 -16.53 -27.69
CA ALA A 16 50.90 -15.99 -28.25
C ALA A 16 49.88 -17.09 -28.57
N LEU A 17 50.32 -18.32 -28.87
CA LEU A 17 49.46 -19.47 -29.14
C LEU A 17 48.92 -20.14 -27.85
N PHE A 18 49.75 -20.27 -26.82
CA PHE A 18 49.46 -21.16 -25.70
C PHE A 18 49.16 -20.40 -24.39
N TRP A 19 49.50 -19.10 -24.26
CA TRP A 19 49.29 -18.37 -23.03
C TRP A 19 47.97 -17.58 -23.06
N PRO A 20 46.92 -17.99 -22.31
CA PRO A 20 45.65 -17.30 -22.30
C PRO A 20 45.74 -15.99 -21.52
N VAL A 21 45.27 -14.91 -22.10
CA VAL A 21 45.12 -13.57 -21.47
C VAL A 21 43.68 -13.37 -21.09
N PRO A 22 43.39 -12.96 -19.85
CA PRO A 22 42.02 -12.70 -19.43
C PRO A 22 41.45 -11.46 -20.11
N THR A 23 40.23 -11.57 -20.63
CA THR A 23 39.45 -10.41 -21.09
C THR A 23 38.66 -9.87 -19.94
N GLU A 24 38.93 -8.62 -19.58
CA GLU A 24 38.30 -7.91 -18.48
C GLU A 24 37.16 -7.05 -18.99
N VAL A 25 36.05 -7.01 -18.23
CA VAL A 25 34.95 -6.05 -18.39
C VAL A 25 34.89 -5.18 -17.14
N VAL A 26 34.67 -3.88 -17.34
CA VAL A 26 34.67 -2.90 -16.25
C VAL A 26 33.33 -2.16 -16.24
N GLY A 27 32.67 -2.15 -15.09
CA GLY A 27 31.45 -1.39 -14.84
C GLY A 27 31.67 -0.36 -13.74
N GLN A 28 30.96 0.76 -13.79
CA GLN A 28 30.94 1.77 -12.75
C GLN A 28 29.66 1.65 -11.92
N GLY A 29 29.75 1.88 -10.62
CA GLY A 29 28.60 1.69 -9.75
C GLY A 29 28.75 2.23 -8.36
N VAL A 30 27.92 1.72 -7.46
CA VAL A 30 27.83 2.15 -6.06
C VAL A 30 27.55 0.94 -5.15
N ILE A 31 28.05 1.02 -3.93
CA ILE A 31 27.70 0.07 -2.88
C ILE A 31 26.37 0.49 -2.27
N ILE A 32 25.40 -0.43 -2.26
CA ILE A 32 24.09 -0.23 -1.68
C ILE A 32 23.75 -1.31 -0.66
N VAL A 33 22.79 -1.03 0.19
CA VAL A 33 22.11 -2.06 0.96
C VAL A 33 20.96 -2.61 0.09
N PRO A 34 20.82 -3.90 -0.13
CA PRO A 34 19.69 -4.47 -0.83
C PRO A 34 18.38 -4.02 -0.16
N ASP A 35 17.45 -3.44 -0.95
CA ASP A 35 16.23 -2.79 -0.45
C ASP A 35 16.47 -1.60 0.52
N GLY A 36 17.65 -0.98 0.47
CA GLY A 36 18.13 -0.10 1.53
C GLY A 36 17.61 1.33 1.47
N ALA A 37 17.69 1.98 0.34
CA ALA A 37 17.28 3.37 0.22
C ALA A 37 15.81 3.47 -0.22
N ARG A 38 14.97 4.15 0.58
CA ARG A 38 13.61 4.51 0.19
C ARG A 38 13.44 6.02 0.18
N VAL A 39 12.87 6.49 -0.91
CA VAL A 39 12.50 7.89 -1.04
C VAL A 39 11.26 8.14 -0.17
N VAL A 40 11.30 9.23 0.57
CA VAL A 40 10.18 9.74 1.36
C VAL A 40 9.59 10.93 0.60
N ASP A 41 8.38 10.73 0.05
CA ASP A 41 7.70 11.74 -0.77
C ASP A 41 6.51 12.35 -0.03
N ALA A 42 6.18 13.61 -0.36
CA ALA A 42 4.96 14.26 0.11
C ALA A 42 3.74 13.59 -0.52
N ARG A 43 2.73 13.25 0.30
CA ARG A 43 1.48 12.61 -0.16
C ARG A 43 0.44 13.62 -0.62
N ALA A 44 0.48 14.83 -0.09
CA ALA A 44 -0.44 15.91 -0.39
C ALA A 44 0.28 17.27 -0.44
N GLU A 45 -0.40 18.24 -1.05
CA GLU A 45 0.05 19.62 -1.03
C GLU A 45 -0.13 20.23 0.35
N GLY A 46 0.92 20.89 0.87
CA GLY A 46 0.89 21.50 2.18
C GLY A 46 2.17 22.24 2.54
N GLN A 47 2.24 22.72 3.78
CA GLN A 47 3.40 23.42 4.32
C GLN A 47 4.05 22.57 5.41
N ILE A 48 5.36 22.43 5.38
CA ILE A 48 6.13 21.71 6.40
C ILE A 48 6.05 22.45 7.73
N LEU A 49 5.42 21.82 8.71
CA LEU A 49 5.29 22.35 10.06
C LEU A 49 6.55 22.08 10.87
N ASP A 50 7.01 20.83 10.85
CA ASP A 50 8.11 20.38 11.70
C ASP A 50 8.82 19.17 11.11
N ILE A 51 10.11 19.06 11.39
CA ILE A 51 10.97 17.94 11.01
C ILE A 51 11.70 17.50 12.29
N PRO A 52 11.16 16.53 13.03
CA PRO A 52 11.69 16.13 14.34
C PRO A 52 12.96 15.26 14.26
N VAL A 53 13.46 14.95 13.06
CA VAL A 53 14.61 14.09 12.82
C VAL A 53 15.73 14.85 12.09
N ARG A 54 16.98 14.44 12.29
CA ARG A 54 18.17 15.03 11.63
C ARG A 54 18.77 14.06 10.62
N VAL A 55 19.43 14.60 9.61
CA VAL A 55 20.23 13.79 8.67
C VAL A 55 21.30 13.01 9.43
N GLY A 56 21.41 11.72 9.15
CA GLY A 56 22.29 10.80 9.85
C GLY A 56 21.71 10.17 11.12
N GLU A 57 20.53 10.59 11.58
CA GLU A 57 19.90 10.05 12.79
C GLU A 57 19.23 8.68 12.51
N PRO A 58 19.39 7.70 13.42
CA PRO A 58 18.67 6.44 13.35
C PRO A 58 17.19 6.65 13.66
N VAL A 59 16.31 6.09 12.85
CA VAL A 59 14.86 6.17 13.00
C VAL A 59 14.26 4.78 13.10
N ARG A 60 13.17 4.65 13.86
CA ARG A 60 12.43 3.41 14.01
C ARG A 60 11.17 3.42 13.15
N ARG A 61 10.71 2.25 12.75
CA ARG A 61 9.43 2.10 12.06
C ARG A 61 8.31 2.76 12.87
N GLY A 62 7.51 3.59 12.18
CA GLY A 62 6.43 4.36 12.80
C GLY A 62 6.87 5.69 13.45
N GLN A 63 8.16 6.01 13.47
CA GLN A 63 8.66 7.30 13.95
C GLN A 63 8.29 8.40 12.96
N VAL A 64 7.88 9.56 13.48
CA VAL A 64 7.54 10.74 12.66
C VAL A 64 8.80 11.32 12.03
N LEU A 65 8.79 11.42 10.70
CA LEU A 65 9.88 12.04 9.93
C LEU A 65 9.59 13.51 9.62
N VAL A 66 8.36 13.78 9.14
CA VAL A 66 7.94 15.12 8.72
C VAL A 66 6.47 15.32 9.08
N ARG A 67 6.13 16.51 9.59
CA ARG A 67 4.75 16.96 9.77
C ARG A 67 4.42 18.05 8.76
N ILE A 68 3.30 17.88 8.05
CA ILE A 68 2.82 18.79 7.03
C ILE A 68 1.46 19.31 7.45
N VAL A 69 1.25 20.61 7.44
CA VAL A 69 -0.06 21.25 7.58
C VAL A 69 -0.73 21.21 6.22
N LEU A 70 -2.00 20.81 6.19
CA LEU A 70 -2.81 20.68 4.98
C LEU A 70 -3.95 21.71 5.01
N PRO A 71 -3.70 22.98 4.64
CA PRO A 71 -4.65 24.09 4.88
C PRO A 71 -6.02 23.85 4.24
N VAL A 72 -6.06 23.28 3.05
CA VAL A 72 -7.30 23.00 2.31
C VAL A 72 -8.14 21.95 3.03
N LEU A 73 -7.51 20.87 3.50
CA LEU A 73 -8.21 19.82 4.25
C LEU A 73 -8.65 20.30 5.64
N ASP A 74 -7.82 21.10 6.32
CA ASP A 74 -8.17 21.71 7.61
C ASP A 74 -9.36 22.66 7.48
N GLN A 75 -9.41 23.47 6.42
CA GLN A 75 -10.55 24.34 6.14
C GLN A 75 -11.80 23.52 5.83
N THR A 76 -11.68 22.45 5.05
CA THR A 76 -12.77 21.52 4.76
C THR A 76 -13.31 20.88 6.05
N LEU A 77 -12.43 20.40 6.91
CA LEU A 77 -12.80 19.83 8.20
C LEU A 77 -13.57 20.83 9.07
N ARG A 78 -13.05 22.06 9.21
CA ARG A 78 -13.72 23.12 9.98
C ARG A 78 -15.10 23.46 9.42
N ARG A 79 -15.27 23.45 8.08
CA ARG A 79 -16.58 23.65 7.42
C ARG A 79 -17.51 22.49 7.76
N GLN A 80 -17.10 21.24 7.56
CA GLN A 80 -17.91 20.07 7.89
C GLN A 80 -18.34 20.03 9.36
N GLU A 81 -17.46 20.43 10.27
CA GLU A 81 -17.77 20.51 11.71
C GLU A 81 -18.78 21.62 12.04
N ARG A 82 -18.73 22.75 11.34
CA ARG A 82 -19.76 23.80 11.47
C ARG A 82 -21.10 23.32 10.94
N ASP A 83 -21.10 22.71 9.75
CA ASP A 83 -22.31 22.17 9.12
C ASP A 83 -22.95 21.09 10.00
N LEU A 84 -22.16 20.21 10.61
CA LEU A 84 -22.66 19.21 11.56
C LEU A 84 -23.35 19.86 12.78
N ARG A 85 -22.71 20.87 13.38
CA ARG A 85 -23.30 21.58 14.54
C ARG A 85 -24.64 22.22 14.18
N GLU A 86 -24.71 22.85 13.01
CA GLU A 86 -25.95 23.47 12.51
C GLU A 86 -27.04 22.43 12.23
N LEU A 87 -26.70 21.31 11.57
CA LEU A 87 -27.63 20.20 11.35
C LEU A 87 -28.19 19.63 12.65
N ILE A 88 -27.35 19.45 13.68
CA ILE A 88 -27.79 18.98 14.99
C ILE A 88 -28.76 20.00 15.61
N ARG A 89 -28.43 21.29 15.60
CA ARG A 89 -29.28 22.34 16.16
C ARG A 89 -30.64 22.39 15.45
N ILE A 90 -30.67 22.36 14.14
CA ILE A 90 -31.91 22.34 13.35
C ILE A 90 -32.72 21.05 13.67
N ASN A 91 -32.04 19.90 13.75
CA ASN A 91 -32.68 18.64 14.08
C ASN A 91 -33.38 18.72 15.48
N ASP A 92 -32.69 19.24 16.51
CA ASP A 92 -33.25 19.37 17.84
C ASP A 92 -34.48 20.26 17.86
N ASP A 93 -34.48 21.36 17.10
CA ASP A 93 -35.64 22.25 16.96
C ASP A 93 -36.80 21.56 16.22
N LEU A 94 -36.51 20.79 15.17
CA LEU A 94 -37.51 20.03 14.45
C LEU A 94 -38.08 18.88 15.29
N ASP A 95 -37.27 18.18 16.07
CA ASP A 95 -37.70 17.09 16.93
C ASP A 95 -38.66 17.61 18.02
N ARG A 96 -38.42 18.82 18.57
CA ARG A 96 -39.37 19.48 19.49
C ARG A 96 -40.70 19.79 18.81
N ARG A 97 -40.70 20.30 17.59
CA ARG A 97 -41.94 20.57 16.80
C ARG A 97 -42.67 19.28 16.47
N ASP A 98 -41.94 18.24 16.07
CA ASP A 98 -42.52 16.91 15.78
C ASP A 98 -43.16 16.30 17.03
N ALA A 99 -42.54 16.41 18.17
CA ALA A 99 -43.11 15.95 19.44
C ALA A 99 -44.45 16.68 19.78
N ILE A 100 -44.51 18.01 19.56
CA ILE A 100 -45.75 18.78 19.74
C ILE A 100 -46.82 18.34 18.74
N ARG A 101 -46.45 18.19 17.44
CA ARG A 101 -47.36 17.74 16.36
C ARG A 101 -47.92 16.34 16.65
N LEU A 102 -47.07 15.42 17.09
CA LEU A 102 -47.49 14.06 17.45
C LEU A 102 -48.42 14.04 18.66
N THR A 103 -48.10 14.82 19.67
CA THR A 103 -48.97 14.96 20.89
C THR A 103 -50.32 15.55 20.54
N ALA A 104 -50.38 16.55 19.67
CA ALA A 104 -51.64 17.13 19.19
C ALA A 104 -52.46 16.12 18.38
N ALA A 105 -51.84 15.42 17.42
CA ALA A 105 -52.49 14.38 16.63
C ALA A 105 -53.03 13.23 17.52
N ARG A 106 -52.27 12.81 18.53
CA ARG A 106 -52.69 11.82 19.52
C ARG A 106 -53.91 12.27 20.29
N ARG A 107 -53.92 13.50 20.78
CA ARG A 107 -55.05 14.08 21.53
C ARG A 107 -56.32 14.11 20.67
N VAL A 108 -56.22 14.54 19.40
CA VAL A 108 -57.34 14.54 18.45
C VAL A 108 -57.90 13.14 18.25
N ARG A 109 -57.00 12.15 17.99
CA ARG A 109 -57.38 10.73 17.86
C ARG A 109 -58.11 10.22 19.10
N ASP A 110 -57.53 10.42 20.30
CA ASP A 110 -58.05 9.90 21.55
C ASP A 110 -59.42 10.50 21.87
N THR A 111 -59.61 11.81 21.66
CA THR A 111 -60.93 12.48 21.85
C THR A 111 -61.98 11.99 20.83
N ALA A 112 -61.58 11.74 19.56
CA ALA A 112 -62.48 11.21 18.56
C ALA A 112 -62.90 9.76 18.87
N LEU A 113 -61.95 8.92 19.29
CA LEU A 113 -62.21 7.53 19.67
C LEU A 113 -63.14 7.47 20.90
N GLU A 114 -62.95 8.31 21.91
CA GLU A 114 -63.82 8.40 23.09
C GLU A 114 -65.29 8.69 22.70
N LYS A 115 -65.48 9.68 21.80
CA LYS A 115 -66.83 10.00 21.27
C LYS A 115 -67.45 8.82 20.53
N LEU A 116 -66.68 8.17 19.65
CA LEU A 116 -67.17 6.99 18.89
C LEU A 116 -67.51 5.84 19.84
N GLN A 117 -66.71 5.59 20.87
CA GLN A 117 -67.00 4.55 21.88
C GLN A 117 -68.30 4.80 22.69
N VAL A 118 -68.55 6.06 23.02
CA VAL A 118 -69.82 6.41 23.68
C VAL A 118 -71.00 6.15 22.78
N GLU A 119 -70.92 6.51 21.51
CA GLU A 119 -71.97 6.27 20.50
C GLU A 119 -72.16 4.78 20.23
N ASP A 120 -71.03 4.01 20.11
CA ASP A 120 -71.11 2.56 19.95
C ASP A 120 -71.85 1.86 21.10
N ARG A 121 -71.51 2.23 22.36
CA ARG A 121 -72.22 1.70 23.53
C ARG A 121 -73.71 1.99 23.48
N ARG A 122 -74.10 3.18 23.03
CA ARG A 122 -75.48 3.58 22.89
C ARG A 122 -76.17 2.76 21.81
N LEU A 123 -75.59 2.65 20.62
CA LEU A 123 -76.16 1.86 19.54
C LEU A 123 -76.22 0.37 19.85
N ALA A 124 -75.17 -0.17 20.51
CA ALA A 124 -75.15 -1.57 20.95
C ALA A 124 -76.24 -1.89 21.98
N SER A 125 -76.56 -0.99 22.88
CA SER A 125 -77.70 -1.17 23.82
C SER A 125 -79.02 -1.13 23.08
N LEU A 126 -79.16 -0.18 22.14
CA LEU A 126 -80.39 -0.03 21.36
C LEU A 126 -80.60 -1.29 20.44
N ARG A 127 -79.55 -1.77 19.85
CA ARG A 127 -79.55 -3.01 19.03
C ARG A 127 -80.09 -4.20 19.83
N ARG A 128 -79.53 -4.44 21.00
CA ARG A 128 -80.03 -5.52 21.91
C ARG A 128 -81.54 -5.46 22.14
N THR A 129 -82.04 -4.26 22.38
CA THR A 129 -83.49 -4.03 22.60
C THR A 129 -84.29 -4.38 21.33
N TYR A 130 -83.86 -3.94 20.15
CA TYR A 130 -84.60 -4.24 18.92
C TYR A 130 -84.41 -5.70 18.47
N ASP A 131 -83.25 -6.32 18.65
CA ASP A 131 -83.04 -7.74 18.37
C ASP A 131 -83.97 -8.62 19.23
N GLN A 132 -84.16 -8.23 20.51
CA GLN A 132 -85.10 -8.91 21.39
C GLN A 132 -86.53 -8.73 20.93
N LYS A 133 -86.96 -7.52 20.53
CA LYS A 133 -88.30 -7.28 19.96
C LYS A 133 -88.54 -8.10 18.67
N VAL A 134 -87.55 -8.17 17.77
CA VAL A 134 -87.62 -8.98 16.56
C VAL A 134 -87.76 -10.48 16.88
N ALA A 135 -87.05 -10.97 17.92
CA ALA A 135 -87.17 -12.35 18.39
C ALA A 135 -88.59 -12.61 19.00
N ASP A 136 -89.07 -11.72 19.74
CA ASP A 136 -90.44 -11.82 20.35
C ASP A 136 -91.55 -11.82 19.28
N PHE A 137 -91.46 -10.90 18.32
CA PHE A 137 -92.36 -10.87 17.16
C PHE A 137 -92.33 -12.14 16.32
N ARG A 138 -91.13 -12.71 16.05
CA ARG A 138 -90.96 -13.97 15.33
C ARG A 138 -91.62 -15.14 16.11
N LEU A 139 -91.55 -15.13 17.43
CA LEU A 139 -92.15 -16.14 18.28
C LEU A 139 -93.69 -16.02 18.29
N LEU A 140 -94.26 -14.82 18.30
CA LEU A 140 -95.70 -14.52 18.24
C LEU A 140 -96.27 -14.87 16.83
N SER A 141 -95.48 -14.61 15.78
CA SER A 141 -95.86 -15.00 14.40
C SER A 141 -95.89 -16.53 14.20
N ARG A 142 -94.94 -17.27 14.84
CA ARG A 142 -94.97 -18.74 14.82
C ARG A 142 -96.18 -19.32 15.55
N LYS A 143 -96.79 -18.57 16.51
CA LYS A 143 -98.00 -18.93 17.25
C LYS A 143 -99.23 -18.39 16.59
N GLU A 144 -99.18 -17.84 15.38
CA GLU A 144 -100.29 -17.30 14.55
C GLU A 144 -100.98 -16.10 15.25
N VAL A 145 -100.35 -15.48 16.26
CA VAL A 145 -100.97 -14.37 16.96
C VAL A 145 -100.77 -13.04 16.22
N VAL A 146 -99.69 -12.91 15.42
CA VAL A 146 -99.38 -11.72 14.66
C VAL A 146 -98.98 -12.13 13.22
N ALA A 147 -99.56 -11.43 12.23
CA ALA A 147 -99.19 -11.70 10.80
C ALA A 147 -97.71 -11.32 10.57
N PRO A 148 -96.96 -12.19 9.81
CA PRO A 148 -95.54 -11.95 9.57
C PRO A 148 -95.20 -10.65 8.80
N LEU A 149 -96.21 -10.12 8.08
CA LEU A 149 -96.13 -8.86 7.34
C LEU A 149 -96.86 -7.71 8.02
N ALA A 150 -97.17 -7.85 9.28
CA ALA A 150 -97.70 -6.68 10.06
C ALA A 150 -96.76 -5.53 10.00
N GLN A 151 -97.24 -4.34 9.75
CA GLN A 151 -96.44 -3.10 9.62
C GLN A 151 -95.43 -2.90 10.79
N GLU A 152 -95.79 -3.26 12.01
CA GLU A 152 -94.96 -3.14 13.21
C GLU A 152 -93.75 -4.12 13.21
N VAL A 153 -93.94 -5.35 12.65
CA VAL A 153 -92.87 -6.34 12.52
C VAL A 153 -91.83 -5.84 11.55
N VAL A 154 -92.29 -5.45 10.34
CA VAL A 154 -91.43 -4.93 9.28
C VAL A 154 -90.65 -3.67 9.74
N ALA A 155 -91.39 -2.72 10.40
CA ALA A 155 -90.75 -1.50 10.93
C ALA A 155 -89.71 -1.80 12.03
N THR A 156 -89.87 -2.85 12.80
CA THR A 156 -88.93 -3.27 13.85
C THR A 156 -87.68 -3.94 13.25
N GLU A 157 -87.88 -4.79 12.21
CA GLU A 157 -86.77 -5.41 11.47
C GLU A 157 -85.95 -4.37 10.66
N ASP A 158 -86.64 -3.42 10.03
CA ASP A 158 -85.96 -2.31 9.34
C ASP A 158 -85.13 -1.46 10.32
N ARG A 159 -85.67 -1.19 11.53
CA ARG A 159 -85.00 -0.42 12.57
C ARG A 159 -83.76 -1.16 13.11
N ALA A 160 -83.88 -2.48 13.33
CA ALA A 160 -82.73 -3.32 13.70
C ALA A 160 -81.63 -3.31 12.66
N THR A 161 -81.98 -3.36 11.35
CA THR A 161 -81.08 -3.31 10.22
C THR A 161 -80.40 -1.92 10.16
N GLN A 162 -81.14 -0.83 10.29
CA GLN A 162 -80.56 0.53 10.32
C GLN A 162 -79.54 0.71 11.46
N ILE A 163 -79.81 0.16 12.66
CA ILE A 163 -78.88 0.20 13.76
C ILE A 163 -77.62 -0.63 13.45
N ALA A 164 -77.75 -1.80 12.80
CA ALA A 164 -76.62 -2.62 12.38
C ALA A 164 -75.72 -1.87 11.42
N VAL A 165 -76.27 -1.20 10.41
CA VAL A 165 -75.55 -0.36 9.46
C VAL A 165 -74.89 0.82 10.16
N ALA A 166 -75.57 1.47 11.16
CA ALA A 166 -74.99 2.55 11.91
C ALA A 166 -73.76 2.10 12.71
N ILE A 167 -73.78 0.93 13.35
CA ILE A 167 -72.65 0.34 14.06
C ILE A 167 -71.47 0.08 13.10
N GLU A 168 -71.73 -0.46 11.92
CA GLU A 168 -70.67 -0.72 10.92
C GLU A 168 -70.04 0.60 10.42
N ASN A 169 -70.85 1.63 10.22
CA ASN A 169 -70.36 2.98 9.89
C ASN A 169 -69.47 3.56 10.98
N LEU A 170 -69.76 3.31 12.27
CA LEU A 170 -68.89 3.71 13.36
C LEU A 170 -67.57 3.01 13.32
N ARG A 171 -67.53 1.73 13.02
CA ARG A 171 -66.25 0.97 12.86
C ARG A 171 -65.38 1.49 11.72
N ILE A 172 -66.01 1.88 10.62
CA ILE A 172 -65.30 2.52 9.51
C ILE A 172 -64.65 3.85 9.96
N ARG A 173 -65.44 4.69 10.63
CA ARG A 173 -64.94 5.98 11.19
C ARG A 173 -63.82 5.78 12.21
N GLU A 174 -63.92 4.75 13.06
CA GLU A 174 -62.88 4.41 14.02
C GLU A 174 -61.55 4.09 13.30
N LYS A 175 -61.57 3.26 12.23
CA LYS A 175 -60.39 2.99 11.40
C LYS A 175 -59.85 4.26 10.75
N GLU A 176 -60.70 5.10 10.17
CA GLU A 176 -60.30 6.36 9.56
C GLU A 176 -59.55 7.28 10.53
N VAL A 177 -60.04 7.38 11.77
CA VAL A 177 -59.39 8.19 12.82
C VAL A 177 -58.01 7.63 13.19
N VAL A 178 -57.88 6.32 13.29
CA VAL A 178 -56.61 5.65 13.55
C VAL A 178 -55.66 5.83 12.38
N ASP A 179 -56.13 5.62 11.15
CA ASP A 179 -55.31 5.73 9.92
C ASP A 179 -54.73 7.15 9.75
N VAL A 180 -55.52 8.19 10.05
CA VAL A 180 -55.04 9.58 10.01
C VAL A 180 -53.89 9.81 10.99
N TYR A 181 -54.01 9.29 12.22
CA TYR A 181 -52.95 9.38 13.21
C TYR A 181 -51.68 8.62 12.79
N GLU A 182 -51.84 7.38 12.31
CA GLU A 182 -50.68 6.55 11.84
C GLU A 182 -49.97 7.18 10.65
N LYS A 183 -50.70 7.82 9.71
CA LYS A 183 -50.09 8.61 8.62
C LYS A 183 -49.21 9.74 9.14
N VAL A 184 -49.71 10.54 10.08
CA VAL A 184 -48.93 11.63 10.69
C VAL A 184 -47.68 11.10 11.37
N LYS A 185 -47.81 10.00 12.11
CA LYS A 185 -46.69 9.35 12.79
C LYS A 185 -45.65 8.85 11.82
N LEU A 186 -46.09 8.16 10.75
CA LEU A 186 -45.18 7.65 9.70
C LEU A 186 -44.44 8.77 8.98
N GLU A 187 -45.10 9.89 8.66
CA GLU A 187 -44.45 11.07 8.10
C GLU A 187 -43.35 11.60 9.01
N ILE A 188 -43.65 11.77 10.31
CA ILE A 188 -42.68 12.25 11.30
C ILE A 188 -41.49 11.27 11.41
N ASP A 189 -41.75 9.99 11.54
CA ASP A 189 -40.71 8.96 11.65
C ASP A 189 -39.81 8.94 10.41
N THR A 190 -40.41 9.05 9.22
CA THR A 190 -39.66 9.10 7.95
C THR A 190 -38.78 10.33 7.86
N GLU A 191 -39.29 11.49 8.24
CA GLU A 191 -38.51 12.73 8.24
C GLU A 191 -37.40 12.69 9.28
N GLN A 192 -37.63 12.15 10.46
CA GLN A 192 -36.61 11.96 11.51
C GLN A 192 -35.51 11.02 11.03
N GLN A 193 -35.85 9.91 10.38
CA GLN A 193 -34.86 8.99 9.82
C GLN A 193 -34.00 9.67 8.75
N ARG A 194 -34.60 10.46 7.85
CA ARG A 194 -33.84 11.23 6.83
C ARG A 194 -32.88 12.23 7.47
N ARG A 195 -33.30 12.93 8.53
CA ARG A 195 -32.45 13.87 9.26
C ARG A 195 -31.30 13.16 9.98
N ARG A 196 -31.55 12.05 10.65
CA ARG A 196 -30.52 11.22 11.30
C ARG A 196 -29.50 10.70 10.28
N TYR A 197 -29.97 10.18 9.15
CA TYR A 197 -29.09 9.73 8.08
C TYR A 197 -28.16 10.85 7.60
N ARG A 198 -28.65 12.07 7.41
CA ARG A 198 -27.86 13.22 6.97
C ARG A 198 -26.81 13.63 8.01
N ILE A 199 -27.15 13.60 9.28
CA ILE A 199 -26.22 13.85 10.39
C ILE A 199 -25.11 12.78 10.41
N ASP A 200 -25.47 11.52 10.29
CA ASP A 200 -24.51 10.41 10.32
C ASP A 200 -23.62 10.39 9.08
N ASP A 201 -24.14 10.78 7.93
CA ASP A 201 -23.34 10.95 6.71
C ASP A 201 -22.29 12.05 6.89
N THR A 202 -22.67 13.19 7.43
CA THR A 202 -21.73 14.28 7.74
C THR A 202 -20.68 13.84 8.77
N ARG A 203 -21.06 13.06 9.78
CA ARG A 203 -20.12 12.49 10.76
C ARG A 203 -19.12 11.55 10.12
N ARG A 204 -19.57 10.71 9.16
CA ARG A 204 -18.67 9.83 8.39
C ARG A 204 -17.70 10.65 7.55
N ALA A 205 -18.18 11.68 6.85
CA ALA A 205 -17.33 12.57 6.07
C ALA A 205 -16.23 13.25 6.92
N ILE A 206 -16.60 13.72 8.13
CA ILE A 206 -15.62 14.27 9.09
C ILE A 206 -14.56 13.23 9.48
N LYS A 207 -14.96 11.99 9.79
CA LYS A 207 -14.01 10.92 10.12
C LYS A 207 -13.04 10.65 8.99
N VAL A 208 -13.53 10.58 7.74
CA VAL A 208 -12.69 10.38 6.55
C VAL A 208 -11.72 11.55 6.37
N THR A 209 -12.19 12.79 6.48
CA THR A 209 -11.33 13.97 6.35
C THR A 209 -10.25 14.01 7.43
N ARG A 210 -10.58 13.70 8.69
CA ARG A 210 -9.60 13.61 9.79
C ARG A 210 -8.56 12.51 9.57
N ALA A 211 -9.00 11.34 9.13
CA ALA A 211 -8.09 10.23 8.82
C ALA A 211 -7.13 10.60 7.68
N ARG A 212 -7.63 11.30 6.66
CA ARG A 212 -6.81 11.81 5.56
C ARG A 212 -5.81 12.85 6.02
N ILE A 213 -6.20 13.81 6.85
CA ILE A 213 -5.28 14.78 7.45
C ILE A 213 -4.18 14.09 8.26
N ALA A 214 -4.52 13.10 9.06
CA ALA A 214 -3.56 12.34 9.85
C ALA A 214 -2.59 11.55 8.96
N TYR A 215 -3.10 10.89 7.91
CA TYR A 215 -2.30 10.07 6.99
C TYR A 215 -1.40 10.91 6.08
N ASP A 216 -1.94 11.96 5.45
CA ASP A 216 -1.22 12.80 4.49
C ASP A 216 -0.34 13.85 5.20
N GLY A 217 -0.75 14.30 6.38
CA GLY A 217 -0.05 15.33 7.16
C GLY A 217 1.06 14.80 8.06
N THR A 218 1.16 13.48 8.28
CA THR A 218 2.21 12.89 9.12
C THR A 218 2.92 11.78 8.35
N LEU A 219 4.15 12.07 7.97
CA LEU A 219 4.99 11.09 7.30
C LEU A 219 5.78 10.30 8.33
N LEU A 220 5.54 9.00 8.36
CA LEU A 220 6.16 8.05 9.27
C LEU A 220 7.23 7.23 8.54
N ALA A 221 8.27 6.83 9.25
CA ALA A 221 9.22 5.85 8.76
C ALA A 221 8.50 4.50 8.53
N ASP A 222 8.62 3.93 7.35
CA ASP A 222 8.01 2.63 6.99
C ASP A 222 8.80 1.44 7.55
N ARG A 223 10.05 1.67 7.95
CA ARG A 223 11.00 0.69 8.49
C ARG A 223 11.99 1.33 9.45
N ASP A 224 12.76 0.50 10.13
CA ASP A 224 13.93 0.93 10.87
C ASP A 224 15.04 1.29 9.88
N GLY A 225 15.76 2.39 10.13
CA GLY A 225 16.79 2.88 9.22
C GLY A 225 17.48 4.13 9.71
N ARG A 226 18.17 4.80 8.79
CA ARG A 226 18.83 6.09 9.04
C ARG A 226 18.40 7.08 7.97
N LEU A 227 18.12 8.33 8.37
CA LEU A 227 17.82 9.39 7.41
C LEU A 227 19.11 9.79 6.67
N LEU A 228 19.19 9.48 5.37
CA LEU A 228 20.40 9.71 4.56
C LEU A 228 20.48 11.14 4.05
N ASP A 229 19.38 11.69 3.58
CA ASP A 229 19.27 13.07 3.13
C ASP A 229 17.91 13.68 3.50
N LEU A 230 17.87 15.00 3.51
CA LEU A 230 16.65 15.79 3.70
C LEU A 230 16.72 16.99 2.76
N GLN A 231 15.76 17.07 1.82
CA GLN A 231 15.76 18.07 0.75
C GLN A 231 14.76 19.21 0.98
N VAL A 232 14.22 19.29 2.18
CA VAL A 232 13.19 20.25 2.55
C VAL A 232 13.50 20.92 3.88
N VAL A 233 12.95 22.12 4.06
CA VAL A 233 13.11 22.91 5.27
C VAL A 233 11.75 23.26 5.88
N ARG A 234 11.75 23.56 7.18
CA ARG A 234 10.55 24.01 7.90
C ARG A 234 9.97 25.27 7.26
N GLY A 235 8.65 25.32 7.10
CA GLY A 235 7.95 26.42 6.46
C GLY A 235 7.85 26.33 4.92
N GLN A 236 8.56 25.39 4.29
CA GLN A 236 8.51 25.19 2.84
C GLN A 236 7.16 24.58 2.41
N THR A 237 6.63 25.06 1.29
CA THR A 237 5.47 24.45 0.64
C THR A 237 5.93 23.28 -0.22
N VAL A 238 5.22 22.16 -0.14
CA VAL A 238 5.48 20.92 -0.89
C VAL A 238 4.28 20.52 -1.71
N LYS A 239 4.54 19.81 -2.82
CA LYS A 239 3.52 19.27 -3.72
C LYS A 239 3.45 17.74 -3.61
N PRO A 240 2.31 17.10 -3.98
CA PRO A 240 2.22 15.65 -4.04
C PRO A 240 3.32 15.05 -4.92
N GLY A 241 3.98 13.98 -4.45
CA GLY A 241 5.10 13.34 -5.15
C GLY A 241 6.44 14.06 -5.05
N GLN A 242 6.51 15.22 -4.38
CA GLN A 242 7.78 15.90 -4.15
C GLN A 242 8.62 15.12 -3.15
N ARG A 243 9.86 14.81 -3.53
CA ARG A 243 10.83 14.15 -2.66
C ARG A 243 11.18 15.05 -1.48
N LEU A 244 11.05 14.49 -0.29
CA LEU A 244 11.39 15.18 0.98
C LEU A 244 12.75 14.74 1.50
N GLY A 245 13.11 13.49 1.28
CA GLY A 245 14.36 12.92 1.73
C GLY A 245 14.47 11.43 1.39
N THR A 246 15.50 10.79 1.93
CA THR A 246 15.75 9.35 1.71
C THR A 246 16.02 8.67 3.03
N LEU A 247 15.35 7.55 3.25
CA LEU A 247 15.56 6.66 4.37
C LEU A 247 16.41 5.47 3.92
N GLY A 248 17.62 5.30 4.47
CA GLY A 248 18.48 4.15 4.25
C GLY A 248 18.26 3.06 5.28
N SER A 249 18.68 1.84 4.95
CA SER A 249 18.72 0.76 5.95
C SER A 249 19.79 1.06 7.00
N TYR A 250 19.60 0.58 8.23
CA TYR A 250 20.58 0.75 9.29
C TYR A 250 21.83 -0.10 8.96
N THR A 251 22.90 0.58 8.54
CA THR A 251 24.23 -0.01 8.36
C THR A 251 25.25 0.90 9.00
N GLY A 252 25.61 0.63 10.24
CA GLY A 252 26.71 1.33 10.89
C GLY A 252 26.51 1.59 12.37
N GLY A 253 26.94 0.68 13.16
CA GLY A 253 27.07 0.70 14.60
C GLY A 253 27.17 -0.72 15.10
N THR A 254 27.98 -1.01 16.11
CA THR A 254 27.96 -2.32 16.77
C THR A 254 26.52 -2.71 17.07
N PRO A 255 26.01 -3.85 16.54
CA PRO A 255 24.65 -4.29 16.79
C PRO A 255 24.44 -4.41 18.30
N LYS A 256 23.41 -3.75 18.83
CA LYS A 256 23.00 -4.04 20.20
C LYS A 256 22.37 -5.44 20.23
N PRO A 257 22.49 -6.19 21.35
CA PRO A 257 21.82 -7.46 21.50
C PRO A 257 20.30 -7.28 21.28
N GLY A 258 19.76 -7.85 20.16
CA GLY A 258 18.37 -7.69 19.74
C GLY A 258 18.13 -6.89 18.46
N ASP A 259 19.13 -6.23 17.90
CA ASP A 259 19.02 -5.62 16.57
C ASP A 259 19.05 -6.71 15.48
N ALA A 260 18.22 -6.53 14.44
CA ALA A 260 18.28 -7.40 13.26
C ALA A 260 19.69 -7.37 12.66
N GLU A 261 20.24 -8.53 12.29
CA GLU A 261 21.56 -8.62 11.64
C GLU A 261 21.62 -7.63 10.46
N PRO A 262 22.70 -6.82 10.37
CA PRO A 262 22.85 -5.87 9.28
C PRO A 262 22.82 -6.63 7.94
N LYS A 263 21.94 -6.22 7.05
CA LYS A 263 21.86 -6.83 5.71
C LYS A 263 23.22 -6.64 5.01
N PRO A 264 23.77 -7.69 4.39
CA PRO A 264 25.04 -7.60 3.70
C PRO A 264 24.96 -6.56 2.58
N LEU A 265 25.98 -5.72 2.45
CA LEU A 265 26.09 -4.75 1.38
C LEU A 265 26.16 -5.47 0.03
N MET A 266 25.68 -4.79 -1.00
CA MET A 266 25.69 -5.26 -2.38
C MET A 266 26.27 -4.16 -3.29
N ALA A 267 27.06 -4.52 -4.27
CA ALA A 267 27.49 -3.60 -5.30
C ALA A 267 26.51 -3.64 -6.47
N VAL A 268 26.06 -2.48 -6.92
CA VAL A 268 25.35 -2.31 -8.19
C VAL A 268 26.27 -1.63 -9.16
N ALA A 269 26.54 -2.26 -10.29
CA ALA A 269 27.41 -1.72 -11.32
C ALA A 269 26.71 -1.68 -12.66
N TYR A 270 27.04 -0.67 -13.45
CA TYR A 270 26.50 -0.43 -14.78
C TYR A 270 27.56 -0.71 -15.81
N PHE A 271 27.24 -1.56 -16.77
CA PHE A 271 28.14 -2.02 -17.84
C PHE A 271 27.58 -1.62 -19.20
N ALA A 272 28.44 -1.44 -20.18
CA ALA A 272 28.02 -1.34 -21.56
C ALA A 272 27.27 -2.62 -22.00
N PRO A 273 26.27 -2.55 -22.90
CA PRO A 273 25.45 -3.70 -23.27
C PRO A 273 26.24 -4.88 -23.82
N ALA A 274 27.36 -4.59 -24.56
CA ALA A 274 28.25 -5.62 -25.08
C ALA A 274 28.95 -6.42 -23.99
N ASP A 275 29.35 -5.75 -22.90
CA ASP A 275 30.03 -6.35 -21.75
C ASP A 275 29.04 -7.03 -20.81
N ALA A 276 27.88 -6.42 -20.57
CA ALA A 276 26.83 -6.97 -19.73
C ALA A 276 26.32 -8.32 -20.23
N ARG A 277 26.22 -8.51 -21.55
CA ARG A 277 25.80 -9.79 -22.16
C ARG A 277 26.79 -10.95 -21.92
N ARG A 278 28.04 -10.63 -21.59
CA ARG A 278 29.06 -11.61 -21.22
C ARG A 278 29.04 -12.00 -19.77
N LEU A 279 28.39 -11.16 -18.91
CA LEU A 279 28.26 -11.44 -17.50
C LEU A 279 27.26 -12.58 -17.29
N ARG A 280 27.65 -13.57 -16.52
CA ARG A 280 26.78 -14.70 -16.11
C ARG A 280 26.62 -14.71 -14.62
N ARG A 281 25.47 -15.19 -14.17
CA ARG A 281 25.21 -15.36 -12.72
C ARG A 281 26.28 -16.28 -12.12
N GLY A 282 26.84 -15.84 -10.99
CA GLY A 282 27.93 -16.55 -10.29
C GLY A 282 29.32 -16.19 -10.77
N LEU A 283 29.46 -15.35 -11.83
CA LEU A 283 30.79 -14.89 -12.29
C LEU A 283 31.50 -14.15 -11.16
N PRO A 284 32.76 -14.48 -10.85
CA PRO A 284 33.55 -13.76 -9.86
C PRO A 284 33.85 -12.35 -10.35
N MET A 285 33.70 -11.39 -9.45
CA MET A 285 33.94 -9.98 -9.69
C MET A 285 34.86 -9.43 -8.60
N GLU A 286 35.67 -8.46 -8.98
CA GLU A 286 36.44 -7.66 -8.04
C GLU A 286 35.88 -6.25 -8.00
N VAL A 287 35.41 -5.83 -6.83
CA VAL A 287 34.78 -4.54 -6.61
C VAL A 287 35.80 -3.61 -5.96
N VAL A 288 36.25 -2.61 -6.70
CA VAL A 288 37.27 -1.65 -6.29
C VAL A 288 36.59 -0.30 -6.00
N PRO A 289 36.53 0.17 -4.74
CA PRO A 289 36.07 1.50 -4.42
C PRO A 289 36.94 2.58 -5.10
N ASP A 290 36.34 3.70 -5.56
CA ASP A 290 37.04 4.73 -6.35
C ASP A 290 38.16 5.45 -5.60
N TRP A 291 38.13 5.49 -4.25
CA TRP A 291 39.22 6.01 -3.44
C TRP A 291 40.46 5.13 -3.40
N ASN A 292 40.37 3.89 -3.95
CA ASN A 292 41.36 2.84 -3.80
C ASN A 292 42.18 2.65 -5.07
N GLU A 293 43.50 2.54 -4.93
CA GLU A 293 44.37 2.08 -5.98
C GLU A 293 44.41 0.54 -6.02
N ARG A 294 43.79 -0.06 -7.02
CA ARG A 294 43.67 -1.52 -7.19
C ARG A 294 44.99 -2.25 -7.00
N GLY A 295 46.09 -1.68 -7.54
CA GLY A 295 47.42 -2.30 -7.47
C GLY A 295 47.99 -2.36 -6.05
N ARG A 296 47.53 -1.50 -5.14
CA ARG A 296 48.05 -1.38 -3.79
C ARG A 296 47.20 -2.11 -2.73
N PHE A 297 45.88 -2.03 -2.87
CA PHE A 297 44.95 -2.54 -1.83
C PHE A 297 44.05 -3.66 -2.33
N GLY A 298 44.04 -3.92 -3.64
CA GLY A 298 43.12 -4.88 -4.26
C GLY A 298 41.69 -4.39 -4.30
N GLY A 299 40.76 -5.30 -4.42
CA GLY A 299 39.30 -5.05 -4.38
C GLY A 299 38.59 -6.06 -3.52
N ILE A 300 37.31 -5.80 -3.27
CA ILE A 300 36.42 -6.70 -2.55
C ILE A 300 35.97 -7.80 -3.52
N LEU A 301 36.09 -9.05 -3.11
CA LEU A 301 35.59 -10.18 -3.88
C LEU A 301 34.09 -10.23 -3.83
N GLY A 302 33.47 -10.51 -4.97
CA GLY A 302 32.02 -10.64 -5.08
C GLY A 302 31.63 -11.54 -6.24
N ARG A 303 30.34 -11.74 -6.40
CA ARG A 303 29.76 -12.57 -7.48
C ARG A 303 28.55 -11.91 -8.08
N VAL A 304 28.42 -12.00 -9.41
CA VAL A 304 27.22 -11.54 -10.11
C VAL A 304 26.00 -12.33 -9.64
N ARG A 305 25.04 -11.65 -9.06
CA ARG A 305 23.76 -12.22 -8.61
C ARG A 305 22.71 -12.15 -9.72
N HIS A 306 22.61 -10.99 -10.35
CA HIS A 306 21.62 -10.70 -11.38
C HIS A 306 22.20 -9.70 -12.40
N VAL A 307 21.80 -9.85 -13.66
CA VAL A 307 22.09 -8.88 -14.73
C VAL A 307 20.74 -8.50 -15.35
N SER A 308 20.47 -7.21 -15.47
CA SER A 308 19.25 -6.72 -16.11
C SER A 308 19.20 -7.13 -17.58
N LEU A 309 18.03 -7.49 -18.07
CA LEU A 309 17.82 -7.83 -19.49
C LEU A 309 17.62 -6.59 -20.37
N LEU A 310 17.20 -5.50 -19.75
CA LEU A 310 16.93 -4.23 -20.43
C LEU A 310 17.97 -3.17 -20.00
N PRO A 311 18.31 -2.24 -20.89
CA PRO A 311 19.10 -1.08 -20.52
C PRO A 311 18.41 -0.29 -19.39
N ALA A 312 19.21 0.18 -18.44
CA ALA A 312 18.72 1.00 -17.33
C ALA A 312 18.30 2.37 -17.86
N THR A 313 17.17 2.87 -17.38
CA THR A 313 16.71 4.24 -17.65
C THR A 313 17.50 5.23 -16.80
N ARG A 314 17.56 6.50 -17.21
CA ARG A 314 18.16 7.57 -16.42
C ARG A 314 17.55 7.66 -15.01
N GLU A 315 16.25 7.45 -14.91
CA GLU A 315 15.49 7.45 -13.65
C GLU A 315 15.92 6.30 -12.71
N ASP A 316 16.08 5.08 -13.26
CA ASP A 316 16.54 3.91 -12.51
C ASP A 316 17.97 4.11 -11.97
N VAL A 317 18.87 4.61 -12.82
CA VAL A 317 20.24 4.93 -12.43
C VAL A 317 20.26 6.00 -11.34
N ASN A 318 19.49 7.07 -11.50
CA ASN A 318 19.40 8.15 -10.53
C ASN A 318 18.83 7.67 -9.17
N THR A 319 17.78 6.85 -9.22
CA THR A 319 17.18 6.28 -8.00
C THR A 319 18.15 5.36 -7.26
N THR A 320 18.92 4.57 -8.01
CA THR A 320 19.87 3.61 -7.44
C THR A 320 21.13 4.30 -6.88
N LEU A 321 21.68 5.27 -7.62
CA LEU A 321 22.91 5.97 -7.21
C LEU A 321 22.64 7.08 -6.18
N GLY A 322 21.42 7.61 -6.12
CA GLY A 322 21.06 8.75 -5.26
C GLY A 322 21.76 10.06 -5.65
N ASN A 323 22.48 10.10 -6.76
CA ASN A 323 23.22 11.26 -7.26
C ASN A 323 22.91 11.51 -8.74
N PRO A 324 22.14 12.59 -9.05
CA PRO A 324 21.74 12.91 -10.42
C PRO A 324 22.92 13.17 -11.38
N GLN A 325 23.98 13.82 -10.89
CA GLN A 325 25.14 14.15 -11.72
C GLN A 325 25.92 12.90 -12.13
N LEU A 326 26.09 11.95 -11.21
CA LEU A 326 26.72 10.67 -11.49
C LEU A 326 25.88 9.81 -12.44
N ALA A 327 24.57 9.82 -12.25
CA ALA A 327 23.63 9.14 -13.13
C ALA A 327 23.67 9.69 -14.55
N GLU A 328 23.73 11.01 -14.69
CA GLU A 328 23.83 11.68 -15.99
C GLU A 328 25.15 11.35 -16.70
N ALA A 329 26.29 11.44 -16.02
CA ALA A 329 27.60 11.11 -16.57
C ALA A 329 27.71 9.64 -17.03
N LEU A 330 27.00 8.72 -16.37
CA LEU A 330 26.96 7.31 -16.78
C LEU A 330 26.11 7.08 -18.04
N VAL A 331 24.94 7.72 -18.12
CA VAL A 331 23.98 7.53 -19.22
C VAL A 331 24.38 8.32 -20.47
N GLU A 332 25.08 9.44 -20.35
CA GLU A 332 25.59 10.22 -21.50
C GLU A 332 26.59 9.44 -22.37
N ARG A 333 27.31 8.47 -21.80
CA ARG A 333 28.22 7.60 -22.53
C ARG A 333 27.52 6.53 -23.37
N GLY A 334 26.21 6.42 -23.28
CA GLY A 334 25.37 5.46 -24.02
C GLY A 334 24.51 4.59 -23.10
N PRO A 335 23.77 3.65 -23.70
CA PRO A 335 22.93 2.74 -22.92
C PRO A 335 23.77 1.88 -21.98
N VAL A 336 23.33 1.72 -20.73
CA VAL A 336 24.01 0.90 -19.72
C VAL A 336 23.06 -0.17 -19.18
N MET A 337 23.62 -1.33 -18.82
CA MET A 337 22.89 -2.43 -18.21
C MET A 337 23.33 -2.62 -16.76
N ARG A 338 22.36 -2.79 -15.88
CA ARG A 338 22.60 -3.00 -14.45
C ARG A 338 23.02 -4.43 -14.17
N ALA A 339 24.03 -4.59 -13.34
CA ALA A 339 24.42 -5.84 -12.72
C ALA A 339 24.48 -5.71 -11.19
N ASP A 340 23.81 -6.61 -10.50
CA ASP A 340 23.83 -6.70 -9.05
C ASP A 340 24.88 -7.74 -8.62
N ILE A 341 25.79 -7.33 -7.75
CA ILE A 341 26.96 -8.11 -7.36
C ILE A 341 26.89 -8.30 -5.83
N SER A 342 26.79 -9.54 -5.37
CA SER A 342 26.91 -9.86 -3.95
C SER A 342 28.37 -9.80 -3.52
N LEU A 343 28.67 -9.12 -2.42
CA LEU A 343 30.01 -9.10 -1.84
C LEU A 343 30.23 -10.34 -0.98
N ASP A 344 31.41 -10.98 -1.12
CA ASP A 344 31.76 -12.18 -0.35
C ASP A 344 32.16 -11.75 1.08
N VAL A 345 31.46 -12.28 2.07
CA VAL A 345 31.74 -12.07 3.49
C VAL A 345 32.92 -12.97 3.91
N ALA A 346 33.88 -12.42 4.60
CA ALA A 346 35.00 -13.17 5.14
C ALA A 346 34.59 -13.96 6.40
N PRO A 347 35.13 -15.19 6.60
CA PRO A 347 34.98 -15.89 7.87
C PRO A 347 35.53 -15.03 9.03
N LYS A 348 34.88 -15.08 10.19
CA LYS A 348 35.23 -14.27 11.38
C LYS A 348 36.72 -14.30 11.81
N ARG A 349 37.49 -15.29 11.32
CA ARG A 349 38.94 -15.43 11.60
C ARG A 349 39.84 -14.76 10.54
N GLU A 350 39.32 -14.48 9.34
CA GLU A 350 40.11 -13.98 8.20
C GLU A 350 39.62 -12.61 7.69
N GLY A 351 38.49 -12.13 8.25
CA GLY A 351 37.88 -10.86 7.83
C GLY A 351 38.59 -9.68 8.49
N GLY A 352 38.81 -8.64 7.66
CA GLY A 352 39.20 -7.32 8.16
C GLY A 352 38.05 -6.68 8.97
N PRO A 353 38.26 -5.47 9.49
CA PRO A 353 37.28 -4.77 10.33
C PRO A 353 35.93 -4.51 9.65
N ASP A 354 35.86 -4.58 8.32
CA ASP A 354 34.65 -4.42 7.51
C ASP A 354 33.88 -5.73 7.24
N GLY A 355 34.47 -6.90 7.58
CA GLY A 355 33.88 -8.21 7.41
C GLY A 355 33.80 -8.73 5.97
N TYR A 356 34.41 -8.04 5.00
CA TYR A 356 34.42 -8.47 3.59
C TYR A 356 35.76 -9.13 3.19
N ARG A 357 35.70 -9.97 2.15
CA ARG A 357 36.85 -10.65 1.61
C ARG A 357 37.52 -9.81 0.53
N TRP A 358 38.76 -9.39 0.78
CA TRP A 358 39.57 -8.61 -0.15
C TRP A 358 40.56 -9.48 -0.94
N THR A 359 40.92 -9.03 -2.14
CA THR A 359 41.95 -9.70 -2.93
C THR A 359 43.35 -9.54 -2.31
N LEU A 360 43.60 -8.40 -1.64
CA LEU A 360 44.81 -8.15 -0.86
C LEU A 360 44.44 -7.80 0.57
N SER A 361 45.18 -8.29 1.55
CA SER A 361 44.82 -8.27 2.99
C SER A 361 44.79 -6.87 3.65
N GLN A 362 45.29 -5.84 2.99
CA GLN A 362 45.39 -4.49 3.59
C GLN A 362 44.24 -3.54 3.26
N GLY A 363 43.33 -3.89 2.32
CA GLY A 363 42.27 -3.01 1.88
C GLY A 363 41.27 -2.64 2.99
N SER A 364 40.92 -3.61 3.83
CA SER A 364 39.94 -3.44 4.91
C SER A 364 40.41 -2.56 6.08
N SER A 365 41.74 -2.34 6.21
CA SER A 365 42.28 -1.60 7.34
C SER A 365 42.30 -0.07 7.15
N VAL A 366 42.16 0.40 5.90
CA VAL A 366 42.34 1.81 5.56
C VAL A 366 41.03 2.59 5.61
N PHE A 367 39.94 2.03 5.08
CA PHE A 367 38.63 2.69 5.10
C PHE A 367 37.49 1.66 5.24
N PRO A 368 36.52 1.93 6.10
CA PRO A 368 35.35 1.05 6.24
C PRO A 368 34.47 1.14 4.97
N VAL A 369 34.03 -0.03 4.51
CA VAL A 369 33.08 -0.12 3.40
C VAL A 369 31.71 0.33 3.88
N SER A 370 31.14 1.35 3.24
CA SER A 370 29.84 1.92 3.60
C SER A 370 28.92 2.06 2.39
N GLU A 371 27.63 2.19 2.66
CA GLU A 371 26.63 2.52 1.65
C GLU A 371 26.94 3.88 1.01
N GLY A 372 26.72 3.98 -0.31
CA GLY A 372 26.96 5.20 -1.07
C GLY A 372 28.38 5.35 -1.65
N LEU A 373 29.29 4.43 -1.36
CA LEU A 373 30.64 4.45 -1.96
C LEU A 373 30.57 4.11 -3.45
N THR A 374 31.12 4.99 -4.28
CA THR A 374 31.31 4.74 -5.72
C THR A 374 32.41 3.71 -5.93
N LEU A 375 32.26 2.92 -6.98
CA LEU A 375 33.14 1.79 -7.25
C LEU A 375 33.32 1.51 -8.75
N ARG A 376 34.35 0.76 -9.06
CA ARG A 376 34.55 0.06 -10.32
C ARG A 376 34.49 -1.44 -10.07
N ALA A 377 33.62 -2.13 -10.86
CA ALA A 377 33.50 -3.58 -10.81
C ALA A 377 34.25 -4.19 -11.97
N HIS A 378 35.20 -5.02 -11.67
CA HIS A 378 36.08 -5.70 -12.62
C HIS A 378 35.68 -7.17 -12.70
N GLY A 379 35.41 -7.67 -13.90
CA GLY A 379 35.07 -9.08 -14.12
C GLY A 379 35.87 -9.70 -15.23
N TYR A 380 36.42 -10.88 -14.99
CA TYR A 380 37.09 -11.66 -16.01
C TYR A 380 36.08 -12.60 -16.68
N VAL A 381 35.72 -12.31 -17.94
CA VAL A 381 34.64 -13.03 -18.63
C VAL A 381 35.14 -14.18 -19.47
N GLU A 382 36.30 -14.04 -20.06
CA GLU A 382 36.88 -15.00 -20.99
C GLU A 382 38.41 -15.01 -20.91
N TRP A 383 38.99 -16.17 -21.15
CA TRP A 383 40.42 -16.33 -21.33
C TRP A 383 40.67 -16.54 -22.80
N ARG A 384 41.47 -15.69 -23.46
CA ARG A 384 41.78 -15.77 -24.88
C ARG A 384 43.28 -15.73 -25.11
N THR A 385 43.74 -16.57 -26.02
CA THR A 385 45.14 -16.47 -26.45
C THR A 385 45.30 -15.28 -27.40
N PRO A 386 46.44 -14.53 -27.34
CA PRO A 386 46.67 -13.38 -28.21
C PRO A 386 46.50 -13.71 -29.69
N PHE A 387 46.87 -14.92 -30.09
CA PHE A 387 46.75 -15.40 -31.48
C PHE A 387 45.29 -15.50 -31.96
N SER A 388 44.34 -15.74 -31.07
CA SER A 388 42.89 -15.80 -31.37
C SER A 388 42.30 -14.46 -31.84
N TYR A 389 42.99 -13.35 -31.58
CA TYR A 389 42.62 -12.04 -32.11
C TYR A 389 43.05 -11.82 -33.56
N VAL A 390 44.14 -12.50 -34.02
CA VAL A 390 44.67 -12.33 -35.35
C VAL A 390 44.00 -13.29 -36.36
N LEU A 391 43.67 -14.51 -35.93
CA LEU A 391 43.06 -15.53 -36.78
C LEU A 391 41.85 -16.18 -36.06
N PRO A 392 40.66 -15.55 -36.16
CA PRO A 392 39.45 -16.06 -35.49
C PRO A 392 39.02 -17.47 -35.88
N ALA A 393 39.36 -17.91 -37.10
CA ALA A 393 39.01 -19.25 -37.63
C ALA A 393 39.73 -20.41 -36.92
N LEU A 394 40.91 -20.18 -36.35
CA LEU A 394 41.65 -21.21 -35.59
C LEU A 394 41.17 -21.39 -34.15
N ARG A 395 40.23 -20.57 -33.73
CA ARG A 395 39.62 -20.58 -32.39
C ARG A 395 38.96 -21.91 -32.06
N ASP A 396 38.26 -22.49 -33.01
CA ASP A 396 37.50 -23.73 -32.85
C ASP A 396 38.38 -24.98 -32.93
N LEU A 397 39.55 -24.86 -33.58
CA LEU A 397 40.51 -25.99 -33.79
C LEU A 397 41.44 -26.21 -32.58
N THR A 398 41.78 -25.16 -31.83
CA THR A 398 42.79 -25.26 -30.78
C THR A 398 42.23 -25.51 -29.40
N GLY A 399 40.91 -25.51 -29.23
CA GLY A 399 40.27 -25.64 -27.91
C GLY A 399 40.66 -24.56 -26.89
N ALA A 400 41.34 -23.50 -27.34
CA ALA A 400 41.92 -22.44 -26.50
C ALA A 400 40.88 -21.41 -25.99
N TYR A 401 39.61 -21.70 -26.17
CA TYR A 401 38.51 -20.87 -25.69
C TYR A 401 37.85 -21.52 -24.47
N ARG A 402 38.14 -21.02 -23.29
CA ARG A 402 37.45 -21.43 -22.06
C ARG A 402 36.65 -20.26 -21.50
N THR A 403 35.31 -20.41 -21.41
CA THR A 403 34.48 -19.48 -20.65
C THR A 403 34.66 -19.76 -19.17
N VAL A 404 34.81 -18.70 -18.37
CA VAL A 404 34.88 -18.81 -16.91
C VAL A 404 33.57 -19.45 -16.42
N GLY A 405 33.63 -20.67 -15.97
CA GLY A 405 32.48 -21.47 -15.54
C GLY A 405 32.44 -22.90 -16.09
N GLN A 406 33.27 -23.27 -17.09
CA GLN A 406 33.42 -24.65 -17.52
C GLN A 406 34.35 -25.45 -16.60
N GLU A 407 35.34 -24.81 -15.97
CA GLU A 407 36.28 -25.48 -15.05
C GLU A 407 35.60 -26.20 -13.86
N ARG A 408 34.45 -25.71 -13.40
CA ARG A 408 33.72 -26.37 -12.30
C ARG A 408 32.88 -27.59 -12.71
N ARG A 409 32.63 -27.80 -13.99
CA ARG A 409 31.93 -29.02 -14.45
C ARG A 409 32.88 -30.17 -14.65
N ASP A 410 34.08 -29.88 -15.11
CA ASP A 410 35.11 -30.92 -15.33
C ASP A 410 35.66 -31.44 -13.98
N ASP A 411 35.87 -30.57 -12.97
CA ASP A 411 36.27 -30.99 -11.63
C ASP A 411 35.19 -31.83 -10.93
N ARG A 412 33.90 -31.56 -11.16
CA ARG A 412 32.81 -32.38 -10.59
C ARG A 412 32.59 -33.70 -11.32
N SER A 413 32.95 -33.78 -12.60
CA SER A 413 32.88 -35.04 -13.32
C SER A 413 34.04 -35.95 -12.95
N ASN A 414 35.25 -35.41 -12.71
CA ASN A 414 36.42 -36.18 -12.25
C ASN A 414 36.23 -36.70 -10.80
N LEU A 415 35.66 -35.92 -9.88
CA LEU A 415 35.35 -36.34 -8.51
C LEU A 415 34.23 -37.39 -8.45
N ARG A 416 33.39 -37.51 -9.49
CA ARG A 416 32.39 -38.60 -9.55
C ARG A 416 32.95 -39.89 -10.17
N GLN A 417 34.04 -39.82 -10.94
CA GLN A 417 34.66 -40.99 -11.48
C GLN A 417 35.68 -41.64 -10.49
N GLU A 418 36.26 -40.85 -9.59
CA GLU A 418 37.15 -41.38 -8.54
C GLU A 418 36.40 -41.97 -7.30
N GLY A 419 35.10 -41.67 -7.18
CA GLY A 419 34.25 -42.22 -6.09
C GLY A 419 33.49 -43.52 -6.44
N ALA A 420 33.75 -44.13 -7.59
CA ALA A 420 33.10 -45.37 -8.04
C ALA A 420 34.12 -46.47 -8.31
N LEU A 421 34.73 -46.97 -7.27
CA LEU A 421 35.42 -48.28 -7.22
C LEU A 421 35.28 -48.88 -5.78
N PRO A 422 35.20 -50.18 -5.65
CA PRO A 422 34.07 -50.97 -5.25
C PRO A 422 33.88 -51.06 -3.74
#